data_9956102e98716d326aa295d745cbc456
#
_entry.id   9956102e98716d326aa295d745cbc456
#
_cell.length_a   1.000
_cell.length_b   1.000
_cell.length_c   1.000
_cell.angle_alpha   90.00
_cell.angle_beta   90.00
_cell.angle_gamma   90.00
#
_symmetry.space_group_name_H-M   'P 1'
#
loop_
_entity.id
_entity.type
_entity.pdbx_description
1 polymer ?
#
loop_
_entity_poly.entity_id
_entity_poly.type
_entity_poly.pdbx_seq_one_letter_code
_entity_poly.pdbx_strand_id
1 'polypeptide(L)'
;MASKAGKNTPIPLIIGAGGINPAGRVSGHHAYRRLVIDSLSREKQERTYLSLAKLMNREKTESINESDRQYIRNHTLIRKIEAFDTSKVLWQTPLSFLASDSEQNEFNLTKKNIPDSLRSRLNIPDSESDVLRVKTQEQIDVLLPEYRESKVTSAGQLPSGFDPGSLYASRSHPRALQMTIYAASDAIRSTGFSIDQLRNMVPPDQIAVYSGSAMGQLDEESYGGLLQNALIGKRPSSKHCALGLPEMAGDFVNAYVLGSVGETAGIIGACATF
;
A
#
# COMPACT_ATOMS: atom_id res chain seq x y z
N MET A 1 9.00 -59.52 -17.49
CA MET A 1 9.69 -58.19 -17.55
C MET A 1 8.61 -57.14 -17.66
N ALA A 2 8.27 -56.47 -16.57
CA ALA A 2 7.25 -55.41 -16.59
C ALA A 2 7.92 -54.10 -17.02
N SER A 3 7.46 -53.56 -18.13
CA SER A 3 7.86 -52.24 -18.64
C SER A 3 7.58 -51.19 -17.56
N LYS A 4 8.64 -50.52 -17.04
CA LYS A 4 8.51 -49.29 -16.27
C LYS A 4 7.96 -48.23 -17.21
N ALA A 5 6.64 -48.02 -17.18
CA ALA A 5 6.05 -46.81 -17.75
C ALA A 5 6.73 -45.64 -17.06
N GLY A 6 7.51 -44.87 -17.82
CA GLY A 6 8.12 -43.61 -17.34
C GLY A 6 7.00 -42.71 -16.80
N LYS A 7 7.06 -42.36 -15.51
CA LYS A 7 6.19 -41.32 -14.97
C LYS A 7 6.49 -40.06 -15.74
N ASN A 8 5.59 -39.66 -16.65
CA ASN A 8 5.62 -38.33 -17.24
C ASN A 8 5.45 -37.33 -16.10
N THR A 9 6.55 -36.75 -15.66
CA THR A 9 6.51 -35.65 -14.69
C THR A 9 5.92 -34.44 -15.43
N PRO A 10 4.81 -33.89 -14.99
CA PRO A 10 4.20 -32.73 -15.63
C PRO A 10 5.20 -31.56 -15.60
N ILE A 11 5.38 -30.91 -16.75
CA ILE A 11 6.25 -29.72 -16.87
C ILE A 11 5.38 -28.51 -16.52
N PRO A 12 5.79 -27.69 -15.52
CA PRO A 12 5.08 -26.45 -15.22
C PRO A 12 5.24 -25.45 -16.38
N LEU A 13 4.13 -24.78 -16.73
CA LEU A 13 4.10 -23.75 -17.77
C LEU A 13 3.63 -22.43 -17.21
N ILE A 14 4.31 -21.33 -17.56
CA ILE A 14 3.84 -19.96 -17.30
C ILE A 14 2.91 -19.57 -18.46
N ILE A 15 1.62 -19.43 -18.19
CA ILE A 15 0.61 -19.11 -19.21
C ILE A 15 0.17 -17.65 -19.21
N GLY A 16 0.53 -16.88 -18.17
CA GLY A 16 0.20 -15.46 -18.07
C GLY A 16 1.07 -14.75 -17.07
N ALA A 17 1.22 -13.46 -17.25
CA ALA A 17 1.90 -12.55 -16.33
C ALA A 17 1.20 -11.19 -16.32
N GLY A 18 1.12 -10.56 -15.17
CA GLY A 18 0.47 -9.26 -15.01
C GLY A 18 1.03 -8.47 -13.84
N GLY A 19 0.64 -7.22 -13.77
CA GLY A 19 1.11 -6.33 -12.72
C GLY A 19 0.87 -4.87 -13.04
N ILE A 20 1.24 -4.04 -12.09
CA ILE A 20 1.23 -2.59 -12.22
C ILE A 20 2.49 -2.00 -11.59
N ASN A 21 3.09 -1.05 -12.24
CA ASN A 21 4.27 -0.35 -11.77
C ASN A 21 4.24 1.12 -12.26
N PRO A 22 5.24 1.96 -11.92
CA PRO A 22 5.29 3.35 -12.37
C PRO A 22 5.27 3.57 -13.88
N ALA A 23 5.64 2.55 -14.67
CA ALA A 23 5.57 2.59 -16.14
C ALA A 23 4.20 2.13 -16.67
N GLY A 24 3.27 1.73 -15.80
CA GLY A 24 1.94 1.26 -16.16
C GLY A 24 1.76 -0.25 -16.03
N ARG A 25 0.83 -0.79 -16.79
CA ARG A 25 0.46 -2.20 -16.80
C ARG A 25 1.61 -3.08 -17.33
N VAL A 26 1.88 -4.20 -16.65
CA VAL A 26 3.00 -5.10 -17.00
C VAL A 26 2.64 -6.07 -18.13
N SER A 27 1.43 -6.61 -18.13
CA SER A 27 1.00 -7.56 -19.15
C SER A 27 1.19 -7.02 -20.57
N GLY A 28 1.44 -7.89 -21.53
CA GLY A 28 1.66 -7.53 -22.94
C GLY A 28 2.83 -6.55 -23.17
N HIS A 29 3.81 -6.49 -22.26
CA HIS A 29 4.98 -5.62 -22.31
C HIS A 29 4.65 -4.10 -22.29
N HIS A 30 3.48 -3.68 -21.82
CA HIS A 30 3.11 -2.27 -21.83
C HIS A 30 4.07 -1.41 -21.00
N ALA A 31 4.39 -1.81 -19.77
CA ALA A 31 5.34 -1.10 -18.91
C ALA A 31 6.74 -1.00 -19.56
N TYR A 32 7.24 -2.10 -20.13
CA TYR A 32 8.53 -2.08 -20.81
C TYR A 32 8.53 -1.10 -22.00
N ARG A 33 7.47 -1.09 -22.82
CA ARG A 33 7.34 -0.12 -23.91
C ARG A 33 7.38 1.32 -23.44
N ARG A 34 6.83 1.61 -22.25
CA ARG A 34 6.93 2.97 -21.68
C ARG A 34 8.39 3.35 -21.36
N LEU A 35 9.20 2.42 -20.89
CA LEU A 35 10.62 2.67 -20.56
C LEU A 35 11.45 2.99 -21.81
N VAL A 36 11.13 2.34 -22.93
CA VAL A 36 11.88 2.47 -24.18
C VAL A 36 11.10 3.25 -25.25
N ILE A 37 10.16 4.10 -24.86
CA ILE A 37 9.17 4.68 -25.77
C ILE A 37 9.78 5.42 -26.95
N ASP A 38 10.88 6.12 -26.74
CA ASP A 38 11.56 6.91 -27.78
C ASP A 38 12.25 6.04 -28.85
N SER A 39 12.52 4.76 -28.53
CA SER A 39 13.12 3.78 -29.44
C SER A 39 12.07 2.97 -30.22
N LEU A 40 10.78 3.16 -29.94
CA LEU A 40 9.72 2.41 -30.60
C LEU A 40 9.34 3.03 -31.94
N SER A 41 8.80 2.19 -32.86
CA SER A 41 8.14 2.70 -34.06
C SER A 41 6.96 3.60 -33.70
N ARG A 42 6.60 4.56 -34.56
CA ARG A 42 5.52 5.51 -34.35
C ARG A 42 4.20 4.83 -33.96
N GLU A 43 3.87 3.73 -34.63
CA GLU A 43 2.67 2.94 -34.31
C GLU A 43 2.72 2.37 -32.88
N LYS A 44 3.83 1.81 -32.46
CA LYS A 44 4.01 1.27 -31.10
C LYS A 44 4.03 2.37 -30.04
N GLN A 45 4.59 3.54 -30.33
CA GLN A 45 4.52 4.72 -29.47
C GLN A 45 3.06 5.12 -29.24
N GLU A 46 2.29 5.29 -30.33
CA GLU A 46 0.87 5.69 -30.26
C GLU A 46 0.06 4.71 -29.41
N ARG A 47 0.18 3.41 -29.67
CA ARG A 47 -0.50 2.37 -28.87
C ARG A 47 -0.10 2.39 -27.40
N THR A 48 1.15 2.72 -27.09
CA THR A 48 1.64 2.82 -25.71
C THR A 48 1.03 4.04 -25.01
N TYR A 49 1.02 5.21 -25.67
CA TYR A 49 0.39 6.40 -25.11
C TYR A 49 -1.11 6.25 -24.93
N LEU A 50 -1.82 5.65 -25.88
CA LEU A 50 -3.27 5.37 -25.75
C LEU A 50 -3.55 4.44 -24.56
N SER A 51 -2.75 3.40 -24.39
CA SER A 51 -2.88 2.48 -23.23
C SER A 51 -2.65 3.20 -21.90
N LEU A 52 -1.67 4.09 -21.83
CA LEU A 52 -1.40 4.88 -20.62
C LEU A 52 -2.49 5.93 -20.38
N ALA A 53 -2.96 6.63 -21.42
CA ALA A 53 -4.05 7.59 -21.31
C ALA A 53 -5.30 6.93 -20.72
N LYS A 54 -5.65 5.74 -21.22
CA LYS A 54 -6.78 4.95 -20.71
C LYS A 54 -6.58 4.56 -19.23
N LEU A 55 -5.37 4.10 -18.88
CA LEU A 55 -5.03 3.74 -17.50
C LEU A 55 -5.11 4.95 -16.56
N MET A 56 -4.74 6.13 -17.04
CA MET A 56 -4.73 7.40 -16.30
C MET A 56 -6.10 8.12 -16.29
N ASN A 57 -7.17 7.44 -16.70
CA ASN A 57 -8.53 7.98 -16.83
C ASN A 57 -8.61 9.27 -17.71
N ARG A 58 -7.73 9.35 -18.70
CA ARG A 58 -7.79 10.40 -19.74
C ARG A 58 -8.44 9.79 -20.98
N GLU A 59 -9.74 9.96 -21.09
CA GLU A 59 -10.50 9.41 -22.23
C GLU A 59 -10.04 10.03 -23.54
N LYS A 60 -9.35 9.24 -24.34
CA LYS A 60 -8.97 9.53 -25.72
C LYS A 60 -9.23 8.28 -26.55
N THR A 61 -10.08 8.40 -27.53
CA THR A 61 -10.57 7.23 -28.29
C THR A 61 -9.71 6.87 -29.49
N GLU A 62 -9.08 7.84 -30.17
CA GLU A 62 -8.45 7.56 -31.46
C GLU A 62 -7.03 8.09 -31.65
N SER A 63 -6.64 9.20 -31.01
CA SER A 63 -5.30 9.76 -31.15
C SER A 63 -4.84 10.54 -29.94
N ILE A 64 -3.53 10.58 -29.73
CA ILE A 64 -2.87 11.30 -28.65
C ILE A 64 -2.13 12.51 -29.24
N ASN A 65 -2.49 13.72 -28.81
CA ASN A 65 -1.77 14.93 -29.19
C ASN A 65 -0.48 15.11 -28.38
N GLU A 66 0.36 16.06 -28.77
CA GLU A 66 1.67 16.26 -28.12
C GLU A 66 1.53 16.73 -26.65
N SER A 67 0.51 17.50 -26.31
CA SER A 67 0.24 17.90 -24.93
C SER A 67 -0.08 16.69 -24.04
N ASP A 68 -0.88 15.74 -24.54
CA ASP A 68 -1.18 14.50 -23.82
C ASP A 68 0.07 13.62 -23.67
N ARG A 69 0.91 13.51 -24.69
CA ARG A 69 2.18 12.78 -24.61
C ARG A 69 3.08 13.37 -23.54
N GLN A 70 3.25 14.68 -23.54
CA GLN A 70 4.05 15.37 -22.53
C GLN A 70 3.47 15.19 -21.13
N TYR A 71 2.15 15.26 -20.98
CA TYR A 71 1.51 14.97 -19.70
C TYR A 71 1.82 13.56 -19.22
N ILE A 72 1.64 12.54 -20.07
CA ILE A 72 1.92 11.14 -19.73
C ILE A 72 3.40 10.95 -19.37
N ARG A 73 4.31 11.59 -20.09
CA ARG A 73 5.75 11.55 -19.77
C ARG A 73 6.03 12.08 -18.36
N ASN A 74 5.43 13.19 -17.99
CA ASN A 74 5.66 13.86 -16.72
C ASN A 74 4.97 13.18 -15.54
N HIS A 75 3.90 12.39 -15.79
CA HIS A 75 3.05 11.79 -14.76
C HIS A 75 3.17 10.25 -14.70
N THR A 76 4.26 9.71 -15.22
CA THR A 76 4.65 8.30 -15.12
C THR A 76 6.09 8.20 -14.65
N LEU A 77 6.54 7.01 -14.23
CA LEU A 77 7.88 6.70 -13.78
C LEU A 77 8.26 7.42 -12.46
N ILE A 78 9.53 7.83 -12.37
CA ILE A 78 10.07 8.55 -11.20
C ILE A 78 9.72 10.02 -11.32
N ARG A 79 9.10 10.58 -10.29
CA ARG A 79 8.76 11.99 -10.21
C ARG A 79 8.69 12.46 -8.76
N LYS A 80 8.51 13.76 -8.54
CA LYS A 80 8.29 14.30 -7.19
C LYS A 80 7.15 13.55 -6.50
N ILE A 81 7.31 13.22 -5.24
CA ILE A 81 6.31 12.49 -4.46
C ILE A 81 5.04 13.35 -4.35
N GLU A 82 3.90 12.75 -4.75
CA GLU A 82 2.57 13.38 -4.73
C GLU A 82 1.70 12.86 -3.57
N ALA A 83 2.06 11.71 -2.99
CA ALA A 83 1.27 11.03 -1.96
C ALA A 83 1.28 11.75 -0.60
N PHE A 84 2.32 12.53 -0.30
CA PHE A 84 2.44 13.33 0.92
C PHE A 84 3.35 14.54 0.69
N ASP A 85 3.24 15.55 1.57
CA ASP A 85 4.12 16.72 1.55
C ASP A 85 5.50 16.36 2.13
N THR A 86 6.50 16.23 1.25
CA THR A 86 7.86 15.87 1.64
C THR A 86 8.56 16.95 2.47
N SER A 87 8.05 18.17 2.51
CA SER A 87 8.57 19.25 3.37
C SER A 87 8.02 19.19 4.81
N LYS A 88 7.00 18.34 5.06
CA LYS A 88 6.26 18.28 6.32
C LYS A 88 6.07 16.85 6.82
N VAL A 89 7.16 16.09 6.91
CA VAL A 89 7.11 14.74 7.49
C VAL A 89 7.05 14.85 9.01
N LEU A 90 6.02 14.26 9.60
CA LEU A 90 5.85 14.25 11.06
C LEU A 90 7.01 13.54 11.74
N TRP A 91 7.56 14.21 12.73
CA TRP A 91 8.61 13.70 13.58
C TRP A 91 8.20 13.88 15.05
N GLN A 92 8.72 13.03 15.94
CA GLN A 92 8.49 13.10 17.36
C GLN A 92 9.83 13.33 18.05
N THR A 93 10.01 14.52 18.65
CA THR A 93 11.22 14.85 19.38
C THR A 93 11.00 14.65 20.88
N PRO A 94 11.76 13.77 21.54
CA PRO A 94 11.66 13.61 22.99
C PRO A 94 12.19 14.86 23.71
N LEU A 95 11.40 15.35 24.66
CA LEU A 95 11.76 16.45 25.54
C LEU A 95 11.48 16.08 26.99
N SER A 96 12.32 16.56 27.90
CA SER A 96 12.15 16.41 29.33
C SER A 96 11.99 17.79 29.96
N PHE A 97 10.86 18.01 30.63
CA PHE A 97 10.63 19.19 31.44
C PHE A 97 11.04 18.89 32.89
N LEU A 98 12.03 19.59 33.36
CA LEU A 98 12.49 19.50 34.75
C LEU A 98 11.83 20.63 35.55
N ALA A 99 11.21 20.31 36.69
CA ALA A 99 10.80 21.33 37.65
C ALA A 99 12.00 21.79 38.46
N SER A 100 12.08 23.08 38.73
CA SER A 100 13.04 23.63 39.73
C SER A 100 12.44 23.54 41.12
N ASP A 101 13.28 23.64 42.16
CA ASP A 101 12.82 23.61 43.54
C ASP A 101 11.81 24.73 43.87
N SER A 102 11.81 25.83 43.09
CA SER A 102 10.96 27.01 43.27
C SER A 102 9.79 27.08 42.27
N GLU A 103 9.80 26.32 41.20
CA GLU A 103 8.79 26.39 40.12
C GLU A 103 8.20 25.03 39.81
N GLN A 104 6.87 24.99 39.66
CA GLN A 104 6.13 23.82 39.26
C GLN A 104 5.90 23.84 37.74
N ASN A 105 6.01 22.69 37.08
CA ASN A 105 5.56 22.54 35.72
C ASN A 105 4.02 22.66 35.68
N GLU A 106 3.51 23.52 34.82
CA GLU A 106 2.08 23.75 34.66
C GLU A 106 1.65 23.53 33.20
N PHE A 107 0.61 22.73 32.98
CA PHE A 107 0.11 22.42 31.65
C PHE A 107 -1.38 22.04 31.68
N ASN A 108 -2.02 22.07 30.51
CA ASN A 108 -3.42 21.71 30.36
C ASN A 108 -3.57 20.26 29.90
N LEU A 109 -4.45 19.50 30.54
CA LEU A 109 -4.83 18.14 30.15
C LEU A 109 -6.34 18.03 30.01
N THR A 110 -6.79 17.29 28.99
CA THR A 110 -8.21 16.88 28.90
C THR A 110 -8.45 15.72 29.86
N LYS A 111 -9.52 15.74 30.63
CA LYS A 111 -9.86 14.70 31.64
C LYS A 111 -9.76 13.27 31.09
N LYS A 112 -10.27 13.04 29.88
CA LYS A 112 -10.24 11.72 29.22
C LYS A 112 -8.86 11.25 28.79
N ASN A 113 -7.88 12.15 28.73
CA ASN A 113 -6.52 11.87 28.25
C ASN A 113 -5.49 11.80 29.39
N ILE A 114 -5.92 11.83 30.65
CA ILE A 114 -5.02 11.72 31.80
C ILE A 114 -4.51 10.29 31.88
N PRO A 115 -3.19 10.05 31.68
CA PRO A 115 -2.62 8.71 31.85
C PRO A 115 -2.79 8.23 33.29
N ASP A 116 -3.15 6.95 33.48
CA ASP A 116 -3.35 6.41 34.83
C ASP A 116 -2.07 6.47 35.66
N SER A 117 -0.90 6.36 35.04
CA SER A 117 0.40 6.53 35.70
C SER A 117 0.64 7.94 36.25
N LEU A 118 -0.04 8.96 35.72
CA LEU A 118 0.09 10.34 36.16
C LEU A 118 -1.03 10.74 37.15
N ARG A 119 -2.14 10.02 37.27
CA ARG A 119 -3.26 10.38 38.14
C ARG A 119 -2.87 10.54 39.59
N SER A 120 -1.99 9.69 40.10
CA SER A 120 -1.48 9.75 41.48
C SER A 120 -0.37 10.78 41.69
N ARG A 121 0.21 11.28 40.62
CA ARG A 121 1.40 12.16 40.63
C ARG A 121 1.06 13.61 40.32
N LEU A 122 -0.13 13.85 39.75
CA LEU A 122 -0.60 15.18 39.38
C LEU A 122 -1.56 15.71 40.44
N ASN A 123 -1.42 16.98 40.79
CA ASN A 123 -2.44 17.69 41.55
C ASN A 123 -3.58 18.08 40.58
N ILE A 124 -4.61 17.25 40.53
CA ILE A 124 -5.76 17.40 39.63
C ILE A 124 -6.84 18.20 40.37
N PRO A 125 -7.16 19.43 39.94
CA PRO A 125 -8.21 20.21 40.53
C PRO A 125 -9.59 19.57 40.28
N ASP A 126 -10.49 19.63 41.28
CA ASP A 126 -11.86 19.27 41.08
C ASP A 126 -12.56 20.41 40.29
N SER A 127 -12.90 20.12 39.03
CA SER A 127 -13.47 21.08 38.09
C SER A 127 -14.47 20.41 37.16
N GLU A 128 -15.54 21.10 36.81
CA GLU A 128 -16.52 20.64 35.80
C GLU A 128 -15.94 20.75 34.35
N SER A 129 -14.87 21.48 34.14
CA SER A 129 -14.25 21.65 32.82
C SER A 129 -13.63 20.36 32.32
N ASP A 130 -13.80 20.07 31.01
CA ASP A 130 -13.12 18.96 30.33
C ASP A 130 -11.61 19.18 30.20
N VAL A 131 -11.14 20.43 30.28
CA VAL A 131 -9.73 20.80 30.25
C VAL A 131 -9.31 21.23 31.64
N LEU A 132 -8.34 20.54 32.21
CA LEU A 132 -7.80 20.77 33.53
C LEU A 132 -6.43 21.41 33.42
N ARG A 133 -6.17 22.43 34.25
CA ARG A 133 -4.85 23.00 34.46
C ARG A 133 -4.21 22.25 35.62
N VAL A 134 -3.17 21.51 35.35
CA VAL A 134 -2.47 20.66 36.33
C VAL A 134 -1.07 21.14 36.59
N LYS A 135 -0.59 20.89 37.82
CA LYS A 135 0.75 21.27 38.28
C LYS A 135 1.49 20.04 38.80
N THR A 136 2.76 19.98 38.55
CA THR A 136 3.66 18.94 39.09
C THR A 136 5.03 19.48 39.38
N GLN A 137 5.68 18.91 40.41
CA GLN A 137 7.11 19.14 40.73
C GLN A 137 8.00 18.04 40.16
N GLU A 138 7.40 17.04 39.47
CA GLU A 138 8.15 15.96 38.89
C GLU A 138 8.60 16.27 37.49
N GLN A 139 9.64 15.57 37.03
CA GLN A 139 10.05 15.54 35.63
C GLN A 139 8.91 14.96 34.77
N ILE A 140 8.67 15.61 33.65
CA ILE A 140 7.72 15.14 32.63
C ILE A 140 8.46 14.96 31.32
N ASP A 141 8.44 13.74 30.81
CA ASP A 141 8.93 13.42 29.49
C ASP A 141 7.75 13.46 28.49
N VAL A 142 7.94 14.20 27.40
CA VAL A 142 6.94 14.36 26.35
C VAL A 142 7.55 14.11 24.97
N LEU A 143 6.71 13.69 24.03
CA LEU A 143 7.06 13.66 22.62
C LEU A 143 6.45 14.89 21.95
N LEU A 144 7.30 15.85 21.57
CA LEU A 144 6.85 17.03 20.84
C LEU A 144 6.72 16.71 19.35
N PRO A 145 5.51 16.82 18.77
CA PRO A 145 5.34 16.67 17.34
C PRO A 145 5.96 17.87 16.61
N GLU A 146 6.82 17.61 15.67
CA GLU A 146 7.43 18.59 14.78
C GLU A 146 7.40 18.10 13.33
N TYR A 147 7.70 18.97 12.37
CA TYR A 147 7.79 18.62 10.97
C TYR A 147 9.21 18.80 10.47
N ARG A 148 9.68 17.79 9.74
CA ARG A 148 11.00 17.79 9.10
C ARG A 148 10.88 17.54 7.62
N GLU A 149 11.81 18.09 6.86
CA GLU A 149 11.92 17.79 5.44
C GLU A 149 12.45 16.37 5.22
N SER A 150 11.80 15.63 4.31
CA SER A 150 12.28 14.32 3.87
C SER A 150 13.53 14.47 2.99
N LYS A 151 14.53 13.65 3.24
CA LYS A 151 15.69 13.53 2.33
C LYS A 151 15.31 12.93 0.97
N VAL A 152 14.20 12.20 0.91
CA VAL A 152 13.69 11.58 -0.32
C VAL A 152 12.49 12.37 -0.79
N THR A 153 12.63 13.06 -1.92
CA THR A 153 11.59 13.92 -2.49
C THR A 153 11.01 13.39 -3.80
N SER A 154 11.61 12.32 -4.35
CA SER A 154 11.18 11.70 -5.61
C SER A 154 11.15 10.19 -5.48
N ALA A 155 10.16 9.57 -6.11
CA ALA A 155 9.97 8.12 -6.11
C ALA A 155 9.29 7.65 -7.40
N GLY A 156 9.39 6.34 -7.67
CA GLY A 156 8.54 5.70 -8.64
C GLY A 156 7.11 5.60 -8.11
N GLN A 157 6.17 6.25 -8.78
CA GLN A 157 4.76 6.28 -8.40
C GLN A 157 3.90 5.74 -9.53
N LEU A 158 2.80 5.08 -9.21
CA LEU A 158 1.83 4.65 -10.22
C LEU A 158 1.43 5.83 -11.11
N PRO A 159 1.08 5.61 -12.39
CA PRO A 159 0.65 6.66 -13.30
C PRO A 159 -0.42 7.54 -12.63
N SER A 160 -0.27 8.86 -12.69
CA SER A 160 -1.21 9.80 -12.06
C SER A 160 -2.62 9.61 -12.63
N GLY A 161 -3.63 9.64 -11.76
CA GLY A 161 -5.03 9.37 -12.12
C GLY A 161 -5.40 7.89 -12.13
N PHE A 162 -4.43 6.97 -12.02
CA PHE A 162 -4.73 5.55 -11.83
C PHE A 162 -4.92 5.23 -10.34
N ASP A 163 -6.10 4.73 -10.01
CA ASP A 163 -6.41 4.25 -8.66
C ASP A 163 -6.94 2.81 -8.73
N PRO A 164 -6.13 1.81 -8.30
CA PRO A 164 -6.58 0.41 -8.28
C PRO A 164 -7.75 0.19 -7.32
N GLY A 165 -7.89 1.02 -6.30
CA GLY A 165 -8.99 0.97 -5.35
C GLY A 165 -10.35 1.32 -5.93
N SER A 166 -10.39 2.08 -7.04
CA SER A 166 -11.64 2.43 -7.71
C SER A 166 -12.23 1.30 -8.56
N LEU A 167 -11.49 0.21 -8.78
CA LEU A 167 -11.88 -0.86 -9.69
C LEU A 167 -12.73 -1.95 -9.04
N TYR A 168 -12.89 -1.92 -7.72
CA TYR A 168 -13.69 -2.87 -6.95
C TYR A 168 -14.10 -2.26 -5.60
N ALA A 169 -14.88 -2.97 -4.79
CA ALA A 169 -15.30 -2.50 -3.45
C ALA A 169 -14.14 -2.55 -2.44
N SER A 170 -13.20 -1.60 -2.53
CA SER A 170 -11.91 -1.60 -1.83
C SER A 170 -11.86 -0.69 -0.61
N ARG A 171 -12.99 -0.25 -0.07
CA ARG A 171 -13.04 0.70 1.04
C ARG A 171 -12.13 0.25 2.21
N SER A 172 -11.19 1.11 2.60
CA SER A 172 -10.24 0.84 3.68
C SER A 172 -9.30 -0.36 3.44
N HIS A 173 -9.05 -0.72 2.19
CA HIS A 173 -8.03 -1.71 1.88
C HIS A 173 -6.67 -1.04 1.68
N PRO A 174 -5.58 -1.61 2.23
CA PRO A 174 -4.22 -1.16 1.98
C PRO A 174 -3.88 -1.08 0.49
N ARG A 175 -3.11 -0.07 0.11
CA ARG A 175 -2.73 0.19 -1.29
C ARG A 175 -2.07 -1.02 -1.96
N ALA A 176 -1.20 -1.73 -1.22
CA ALA A 176 -0.52 -2.90 -1.75
C ALA A 176 -1.51 -4.03 -2.09
N LEU A 177 -2.55 -4.25 -1.27
CA LEU A 177 -3.59 -5.24 -1.55
C LEU A 177 -4.45 -4.84 -2.77
N GLN A 178 -4.78 -3.55 -2.91
CA GLN A 178 -5.46 -3.05 -4.11
C GLN A 178 -4.64 -3.30 -5.37
N MET A 179 -3.33 -3.05 -5.31
CA MET A 179 -2.41 -3.34 -6.42
C MET A 179 -2.29 -4.83 -6.71
N THR A 180 -2.31 -5.68 -5.68
CA THR A 180 -2.28 -7.15 -5.83
C THR A 180 -3.51 -7.67 -6.57
N ILE A 181 -4.70 -7.20 -6.23
CA ILE A 181 -5.95 -7.56 -6.94
C ILE A 181 -5.87 -7.15 -8.41
N TYR A 182 -5.40 -5.93 -8.68
CA TYR A 182 -5.20 -5.48 -10.05
C TYR A 182 -4.20 -6.36 -10.80
N ALA A 183 -3.05 -6.67 -10.17
CA ALA A 183 -1.98 -7.45 -10.77
C ALA A 183 -2.45 -8.88 -11.12
N ALA A 184 -3.17 -9.54 -10.21
CA ALA A 184 -3.75 -10.85 -10.45
C ALA A 184 -4.78 -10.82 -11.58
N SER A 185 -5.65 -9.82 -11.62
CA SER A 185 -6.63 -9.63 -12.69
C SER A 185 -5.96 -9.38 -14.05
N ASP A 186 -4.87 -8.59 -14.07
CA ASP A 186 -4.08 -8.34 -15.28
C ASP A 186 -3.36 -9.61 -15.76
N ALA A 187 -2.84 -10.42 -14.84
CA ALA A 187 -2.21 -11.71 -15.16
C ALA A 187 -3.22 -12.68 -15.81
N ILE A 188 -4.40 -12.86 -15.20
CA ILE A 188 -5.43 -13.72 -15.75
C ILE A 188 -5.87 -13.23 -17.13
N ARG A 189 -6.12 -11.94 -17.28
CA ARG A 189 -6.47 -11.35 -18.58
C ARG A 189 -5.40 -11.61 -19.64
N SER A 190 -4.12 -11.65 -19.23
CA SER A 190 -3.01 -11.89 -20.16
C SER A 190 -2.99 -13.32 -20.73
N THR A 191 -3.64 -14.27 -20.08
CA THR A 191 -3.79 -15.64 -20.57
C THR A 191 -4.76 -15.76 -21.76
N GLY A 192 -5.64 -14.76 -21.93
CA GLY A 192 -6.72 -14.81 -22.91
C GLY A 192 -8.00 -15.48 -22.39
N PHE A 193 -8.00 -16.06 -21.18
CA PHE A 193 -9.17 -16.63 -20.55
C PHE A 193 -9.89 -15.61 -19.67
N SER A 194 -11.21 -15.68 -19.61
CA SER A 194 -11.99 -15.01 -18.57
C SER A 194 -11.89 -15.80 -17.26
N ILE A 195 -12.22 -15.13 -16.13
CA ILE A 195 -12.24 -15.82 -14.83
C ILE A 195 -13.29 -16.94 -14.79
N ASP A 196 -14.42 -16.74 -15.44
CA ASP A 196 -15.48 -17.76 -15.52
C ASP A 196 -15.05 -18.98 -16.34
N GLN A 197 -14.31 -18.76 -17.43
CA GLN A 197 -13.72 -19.87 -18.19
C GLN A 197 -12.72 -20.65 -17.32
N LEU A 198 -11.85 -19.98 -16.56
CA LEU A 198 -10.91 -20.66 -15.67
C LEU A 198 -11.62 -21.48 -14.60
N ARG A 199 -12.67 -20.93 -13.96
CA ARG A 199 -13.47 -21.62 -12.95
C ARG A 199 -14.20 -22.85 -13.51
N ASN A 200 -14.62 -22.79 -14.78
CA ASN A 200 -15.30 -23.91 -15.44
C ASN A 200 -14.32 -24.99 -15.91
N MET A 201 -13.06 -24.63 -16.16
CA MET A 201 -12.03 -25.55 -16.67
C MET A 201 -11.27 -26.26 -15.54
N VAL A 202 -11.07 -25.59 -14.42
CA VAL A 202 -10.25 -26.08 -13.30
C VAL A 202 -11.08 -26.08 -12.02
N PRO A 203 -11.30 -27.27 -11.41
CA PRO A 203 -11.99 -27.35 -10.12
C PRO A 203 -11.28 -26.52 -9.04
N PRO A 204 -12.01 -25.93 -8.09
CA PRO A 204 -11.40 -25.07 -7.05
C PRO A 204 -10.29 -25.74 -6.24
N ASP A 205 -10.42 -27.02 -5.94
CA ASP A 205 -9.44 -27.85 -5.21
C ASP A 205 -8.11 -28.09 -5.97
N GLN A 206 -8.09 -27.75 -7.26
CA GLN A 206 -6.89 -27.80 -8.11
C GLN A 206 -6.29 -26.41 -8.38
N ILE A 207 -6.81 -25.37 -7.74
CA ILE A 207 -6.29 -24.01 -7.83
C ILE A 207 -5.61 -23.67 -6.50
N ALA A 208 -4.39 -23.14 -6.56
CA ALA A 208 -3.69 -22.64 -5.40
C ALA A 208 -3.19 -21.21 -5.65
N VAL A 209 -3.12 -20.40 -4.59
CA VAL A 209 -2.56 -19.05 -4.62
C VAL A 209 -1.41 -18.96 -3.65
N TYR A 210 -0.22 -18.76 -4.15
CA TYR A 210 0.97 -18.48 -3.36
C TYR A 210 1.34 -17.02 -3.48
N SER A 211 1.45 -16.34 -2.34
CA SER A 211 1.82 -14.93 -2.29
C SER A 211 3.11 -14.72 -1.50
N GLY A 212 3.87 -13.71 -1.85
CA GLY A 212 5.08 -13.32 -1.14
C GLY A 212 5.09 -11.83 -0.82
N SER A 213 5.42 -11.49 0.43
CA SER A 213 5.66 -10.12 0.86
C SER A 213 6.67 -10.13 2.00
N ALA A 214 7.77 -9.38 1.85
CA ALA A 214 8.81 -9.32 2.88
C ALA A 214 8.36 -8.57 4.15
N MET A 215 7.48 -7.59 4.02
CA MET A 215 7.12 -6.67 5.12
C MET A 215 5.62 -6.51 5.34
N GLY A 216 4.79 -7.15 4.55
CA GLY A 216 3.34 -6.92 4.57
C GLY A 216 2.96 -5.53 4.04
N GLN A 217 1.85 -4.99 4.51
CA GLN A 217 1.31 -3.70 4.11
C GLN A 217 1.69 -2.64 5.16
N LEU A 218 2.24 -1.49 4.71
CA LEU A 218 2.83 -0.47 5.57
C LEU A 218 2.09 0.88 5.56
N ASP A 219 0.99 1.01 4.84
CA ASP A 219 0.21 2.25 4.77
C ASP A 219 -0.66 2.49 6.02
N GLU A 220 -1.42 3.59 6.00
CA GLU A 220 -2.26 4.00 7.13
C GLU A 220 -3.42 3.06 7.44
N GLU A 221 -3.86 2.25 6.47
CA GLU A 221 -4.93 1.25 6.65
C GLU A 221 -4.41 -0.10 7.18
N SER A 222 -3.11 -0.18 7.46
CA SER A 222 -2.41 -1.39 7.89
C SER A 222 -1.40 -1.11 9.00
N TYR A 223 -0.22 -1.71 8.96
CA TYR A 223 0.81 -1.54 10.01
C TYR A 223 1.21 -0.08 10.23
N GLY A 224 1.21 0.78 9.21
CA GLY A 224 1.46 2.21 9.38
C GLY A 224 0.42 2.83 10.33
N GLY A 225 -0.86 2.57 10.12
CA GLY A 225 -1.91 3.05 11.02
C GLY A 225 -1.86 2.41 12.42
N LEU A 226 -1.52 1.13 12.51
CA LEU A 226 -1.35 0.45 13.80
C LEU A 226 -0.27 1.11 14.66
N LEU A 227 0.88 1.42 14.05
CA LEU A 227 2.05 1.94 14.79
C LEU A 227 1.99 3.46 15.02
N GLN A 228 1.43 4.22 14.08
CA GLN A 228 1.49 5.69 14.12
C GLN A 228 0.27 6.34 14.76
N ASN A 229 -0.92 5.74 14.66
CA ASN A 229 -2.14 6.38 15.14
C ASN A 229 -2.09 6.74 16.63
N ALA A 230 -1.57 5.86 17.48
CA ALA A 230 -1.41 6.15 18.89
C ALA A 230 -0.49 7.35 19.17
N LEU A 231 0.59 7.51 18.37
CA LEU A 231 1.55 8.60 18.52
C LEU A 231 0.97 9.97 18.12
N ILE A 232 -0.07 10.00 17.30
CA ILE A 232 -0.75 11.23 16.87
C ILE A 232 -2.12 11.40 17.54
N GLY A 233 -2.38 10.67 18.64
CA GLY A 233 -3.63 10.76 19.41
C GLY A 233 -4.84 10.13 18.72
N LYS A 234 -4.65 9.38 17.64
CA LYS A 234 -5.74 8.62 16.99
C LYS A 234 -5.82 7.20 17.55
N ARG A 235 -7.03 6.66 17.63
CA ARG A 235 -7.23 5.28 18.07
C ARG A 235 -6.82 4.29 16.98
N PRO A 236 -5.90 3.35 17.24
CA PRO A 236 -5.62 2.27 16.31
C PRO A 236 -6.82 1.32 16.22
N SER A 237 -6.99 0.68 15.06
CA SER A 237 -8.02 -0.33 14.82
C SER A 237 -7.40 -1.71 14.73
N SER A 238 -8.08 -2.74 15.25
CA SER A 238 -7.65 -4.13 15.11
C SER A 238 -7.53 -4.59 13.65
N LYS A 239 -8.31 -4.00 12.74
CA LYS A 239 -8.20 -4.26 11.29
C LYS A 239 -6.80 -3.95 10.74
N HIS A 240 -6.12 -2.93 11.30
CA HIS A 240 -4.78 -2.55 10.83
C HIS A 240 -3.76 -3.67 11.02
N CYS A 241 -3.88 -4.46 12.10
CA CYS A 241 -3.02 -5.62 12.31
C CYS A 241 -3.31 -6.70 11.25
N ALA A 242 -4.58 -7.11 11.13
CA ALA A 242 -4.96 -8.16 10.18
C ALA A 242 -4.61 -7.79 8.72
N LEU A 243 -4.98 -6.58 8.28
CA LEU A 243 -4.69 -6.12 6.92
C LEU A 243 -3.18 -5.88 6.66
N GLY A 244 -2.37 -5.77 7.70
CA GLY A 244 -0.92 -5.63 7.59
C GLY A 244 -0.18 -6.95 7.29
N LEU A 245 -0.79 -8.11 7.53
CA LEU A 245 -0.15 -9.41 7.39
C LEU A 245 0.30 -9.69 5.95
N PRO A 246 1.51 -10.22 5.74
CA PRO A 246 2.03 -10.57 4.41
C PRO A 246 1.14 -11.55 3.64
N GLU A 247 0.49 -12.47 4.33
CA GLU A 247 -0.36 -13.54 3.79
C GLU A 247 -1.63 -12.99 3.13
N MET A 248 -2.10 -11.82 3.56
CA MET A 248 -3.34 -11.22 3.07
C MET A 248 -3.38 -11.04 1.55
N ALA A 249 -2.21 -10.94 0.89
CA ALA A 249 -2.14 -10.84 -0.56
C ALA A 249 -2.77 -12.05 -1.26
N GLY A 250 -2.50 -13.28 -0.80
CA GLY A 250 -3.09 -14.51 -1.31
C GLY A 250 -4.59 -14.60 -1.05
N ASP A 251 -5.01 -14.30 0.17
CA ASP A 251 -6.41 -14.32 0.56
C ASP A 251 -7.24 -13.29 -0.21
N PHE A 252 -6.68 -12.12 -0.49
CA PHE A 252 -7.35 -11.09 -1.29
C PHE A 252 -7.49 -11.49 -2.76
N VAL A 253 -6.49 -12.15 -3.35
CA VAL A 253 -6.62 -12.71 -4.71
C VAL A 253 -7.72 -13.77 -4.74
N ASN A 254 -7.77 -14.65 -3.73
CA ASN A 254 -8.86 -15.61 -3.62
C ASN A 254 -10.21 -14.90 -3.50
N ALA A 255 -10.40 -14.01 -2.55
CA ALA A 255 -11.68 -13.38 -2.25
C ALA A 255 -12.21 -12.49 -3.39
N TYR A 256 -11.35 -11.72 -4.03
CA TYR A 256 -11.76 -10.66 -4.96
C TYR A 256 -11.52 -10.97 -6.44
N VAL A 257 -10.73 -12.00 -6.76
CA VAL A 257 -10.40 -12.35 -8.14
C VAL A 257 -10.89 -13.76 -8.48
N LEU A 258 -10.46 -14.78 -7.72
CA LEU A 258 -10.75 -16.17 -8.05
C LEU A 258 -12.09 -16.67 -7.46
N GLY A 259 -12.47 -16.15 -6.30
CA GLY A 259 -13.72 -16.50 -5.60
C GLY A 259 -13.68 -17.77 -4.78
N SER A 260 -12.93 -18.78 -5.20
CA SER A 260 -12.71 -20.01 -4.44
C SER A 260 -11.48 -20.74 -4.97
N VAL A 261 -10.63 -21.21 -4.05
CA VAL A 261 -9.44 -22.01 -4.36
C VAL A 261 -9.26 -23.09 -3.31
N GLY A 262 -8.49 -24.13 -3.64
CA GLY A 262 -8.18 -25.22 -2.71
C GLY A 262 -7.16 -24.85 -1.65
N GLU A 263 -6.23 -23.92 -1.98
CA GLU A 263 -5.15 -23.55 -1.08
C GLU A 263 -4.75 -22.08 -1.26
N THR A 264 -4.52 -21.36 -0.16
CA THR A 264 -3.80 -20.09 -0.13
C THR A 264 -2.62 -20.21 0.82
N ALA A 265 -1.45 -19.70 0.45
CA ALA A 265 -0.29 -19.66 1.32
C ALA A 265 0.53 -18.39 1.14
N GLY A 266 1.02 -17.85 2.25
CA GLY A 266 1.99 -16.76 2.31
C GLY A 266 3.40 -17.29 2.43
N ILE A 267 4.31 -16.83 1.58
CA ILE A 267 5.74 -17.16 1.64
C ILE A 267 6.47 -15.93 2.17
N ILE A 268 7.13 -16.08 3.31
CA ILE A 268 7.88 -15.02 3.97
C ILE A 268 9.32 -15.46 4.16
N GLY A 269 10.24 -14.79 3.52
CA GLY A 269 11.67 -15.10 3.57
C GLY A 269 12.53 -13.84 3.55
N ALA A 270 12.00 -12.72 4.04
CA ALA A 270 12.65 -11.40 3.96
C ALA A 270 13.13 -11.12 2.53
N CYS A 271 14.41 -10.83 2.32
CA CYS A 271 14.97 -10.56 0.99
C CYS A 271 14.97 -11.79 0.04
N ALA A 272 14.73 -12.97 0.56
CA ALA A 272 14.67 -14.23 -0.20
C ALA A 272 13.23 -14.73 -0.42
N THR A 273 12.24 -13.84 -0.29
CA THR A 273 10.81 -14.17 -0.48
C THR A 273 10.48 -14.53 -1.94
N PHE A 274 11.31 -14.12 -2.90
CA PHE A 274 11.12 -14.35 -4.35
C PHE A 274 12.26 -15.15 -4.94
#